data_7fb69b5b743ff73dde8793b5ce71fcad
#
_entry.id   7fb69b5b743ff73dde8793b5ce71fcad
#
_cell.length_a   1.000
_cell.length_b   1.000
_cell.length_c   1.000
_cell.angle_alpha   90.00
_cell.angle_beta   90.00
_cell.angle_gamma   90.00
#
_symmetry.space_group_name_H-M   'P 1'
#
loop_
_entity.id
_entity.type
_entity.pdbx_description
1 polymer ?
#
loop_
_entity_poly.entity_id
_entity_poly.type
_entity_poly.pdbx_seq_one_letter_code
_entity_poly.pdbx_strand_id
1 'polypeptide(L)'
;LLLGLWSGLFLEARVWTTTTGVKSDGELFEVVGDRIGLRIRGRDYHFSITRFSPDDQAYIKQWMRVPRCAACSGTLGTRSTKAGNASYHTACFRCMVCRKNFGPGNRFRKDGWGGMVHVEHFSQTGLCGTCSRIFPKRNATKEQFFADGRMTCGPCLKDGIFKLDLLKEVEARVWKSLLQVGFAKPKSKIVLELVDQKTLLREAAKINASGNLRG
;
A
#
# COMPACT_ATOMS: atom_id res chain seq x y z
N LEU A 1 9.76 32.54 -26.90
CA LEU A 1 9.21 32.16 -25.58
C LEU A 1 8.13 31.08 -25.81
N LEU A 2 8.52 29.82 -25.78
CA LEU A 2 7.62 28.68 -25.82
C LEU A 2 7.44 28.15 -24.38
N LEU A 3 6.34 28.51 -23.75
CA LEU A 3 5.87 27.93 -22.49
C LEU A 3 5.44 26.50 -22.77
N GLY A 4 6.31 25.53 -22.44
CA GLY A 4 5.98 24.12 -22.43
C GLY A 4 4.95 23.84 -21.36
N LEU A 5 3.72 23.57 -21.76
CA LEU A 5 2.67 23.02 -20.91
C LEU A 5 3.12 21.63 -20.47
N TRP A 6 3.66 21.51 -19.27
CA TRP A 6 3.75 20.27 -18.53
C TRP A 6 2.33 19.88 -18.10
N SER A 7 1.63 19.15 -18.97
CA SER A 7 0.44 18.41 -18.56
C SER A 7 0.88 17.20 -17.72
N GLY A 8 1.25 17.45 -16.47
CA GLY A 8 1.31 16.42 -15.45
C GLY A 8 -0.10 15.88 -15.29
N LEU A 9 -0.32 14.61 -15.67
CA LEU A 9 -1.54 13.86 -15.38
C LEU A 9 -1.67 13.75 -13.86
N PHE A 10 -2.24 14.78 -13.23
CA PHE A 10 -2.79 14.65 -11.89
C PHE A 10 -3.96 13.68 -11.97
N LEU A 11 -3.91 12.59 -11.23
CA LEU A 11 -5.11 11.86 -10.86
C LEU A 11 -6.01 12.88 -10.15
N GLU A 12 -7.12 13.26 -10.77
CA GLU A 12 -8.00 14.28 -10.21
C GLU A 12 -8.60 13.74 -8.91
N ALA A 13 -8.30 14.44 -7.80
CA ALA A 13 -9.00 14.24 -6.57
C ALA A 13 -10.47 14.55 -6.80
N ARG A 14 -11.35 13.59 -6.47
CA ARG A 14 -12.80 13.71 -6.62
C ARG A 14 -13.46 13.70 -5.25
N VAL A 15 -14.53 14.44 -5.10
CA VAL A 15 -15.41 14.32 -3.93
C VAL A 15 -16.26 13.07 -4.08
N TRP A 16 -16.06 12.12 -3.19
CA TRP A 16 -16.82 10.86 -3.08
C TRP A 16 -17.93 11.04 -2.08
N THR A 17 -19.14 10.62 -2.41
CA THR A 17 -20.31 10.71 -1.56
C THR A 17 -20.79 9.30 -1.20
N THR A 18 -20.91 8.99 0.09
CA THR A 18 -21.50 7.72 0.53
C THR A 18 -23.02 7.72 0.38
N THR A 19 -23.65 6.55 0.44
CA THR A 19 -25.12 6.40 0.50
C THR A 19 -25.74 7.10 1.71
N THR A 20 -24.97 7.36 2.75
CA THR A 20 -25.37 8.12 3.96
C THR A 20 -25.09 9.62 3.86
N GLY A 21 -24.63 10.11 2.69
CA GLY A 21 -24.36 11.54 2.44
C GLY A 21 -22.99 12.04 2.94
N VAL A 22 -22.15 11.19 3.52
CA VAL A 22 -20.79 11.59 3.94
C VAL A 22 -19.93 11.84 2.70
N LYS A 23 -19.22 12.99 2.67
CA LYS A 23 -18.34 13.41 1.58
C LYS A 23 -16.87 13.32 1.99
N SER A 24 -16.01 12.89 1.06
CA SER A 24 -14.56 12.84 1.25
C SER A 24 -13.84 13.05 -0.08
N ASP A 25 -12.79 13.89 -0.06
CA ASP A 25 -11.91 14.04 -1.22
C ASP A 25 -10.95 12.85 -1.29
N GLY A 26 -10.79 12.28 -2.47
CA GLY A 26 -9.89 11.15 -2.68
C GLY A 26 -9.64 10.82 -4.14
N GLU A 27 -8.57 10.10 -4.40
CA GLU A 27 -8.19 9.59 -5.72
C GLU A 27 -8.56 8.10 -5.82
N LEU A 28 -9.30 7.72 -6.87
CA LEU A 28 -9.54 6.31 -7.18
C LEU A 28 -8.31 5.73 -7.87
N PHE A 29 -7.63 4.81 -7.22
CA PHE A 29 -6.42 4.19 -7.76
C PHE A 29 -6.59 2.72 -8.16
N GLU A 30 -7.61 2.04 -7.64
CA GLU A 30 -7.81 0.61 -7.88
C GLU A 30 -9.29 0.24 -7.82
N VAL A 31 -9.68 -0.75 -8.64
CA VAL A 31 -10.97 -1.45 -8.54
C VAL A 31 -10.72 -2.94 -8.68
N VAL A 32 -11.10 -3.73 -7.66
CA VAL A 32 -10.96 -5.19 -7.65
C VAL A 32 -12.28 -5.81 -7.19
N GLY A 33 -12.95 -6.51 -8.11
CA GLY A 33 -14.26 -7.08 -7.85
C GLY A 33 -15.28 -6.00 -7.47
N ASP A 34 -15.86 -6.11 -6.28
CA ASP A 34 -16.83 -5.19 -5.70
C ASP A 34 -16.20 -4.11 -4.80
N ARG A 35 -14.87 -4.01 -4.77
CA ARG A 35 -14.13 -3.08 -3.92
C ARG A 35 -13.34 -2.06 -4.72
N ILE A 36 -13.25 -0.86 -4.18
CA ILE A 36 -12.42 0.21 -4.71
C ILE A 36 -11.33 0.60 -3.71
N GLY A 37 -10.17 0.99 -4.22
CA GLY A 37 -9.10 1.63 -3.47
C GLY A 37 -9.13 3.15 -3.67
N LEU A 38 -9.34 3.89 -2.59
CA LEU A 38 -9.29 5.35 -2.57
C LEU A 38 -8.08 5.82 -1.77
N ARG A 39 -7.31 6.75 -2.33
CA ARG A 39 -6.29 7.48 -1.60
C ARG A 39 -6.87 8.77 -1.06
N ILE A 40 -7.04 8.83 0.27
CA ILE A 40 -7.60 9.96 0.99
C ILE A 40 -6.51 10.56 1.88
N ARG A 41 -6.17 11.83 1.67
CA ARG A 41 -5.11 12.53 2.42
C ARG A 41 -3.78 11.75 2.45
N GLY A 42 -3.40 11.12 1.33
CA GLY A 42 -2.18 10.34 1.18
C GLY A 42 -2.20 8.94 1.80
N ARG A 43 -3.33 8.47 2.32
CA ARG A 43 -3.53 7.11 2.86
C ARG A 43 -4.47 6.32 1.97
N ASP A 44 -4.18 5.04 1.80
CA ASP A 44 -4.95 4.13 0.97
C ASP A 44 -6.02 3.42 1.81
N TYR A 45 -7.27 3.47 1.34
CA TYR A 45 -8.43 2.83 1.96
C TYR A 45 -9.18 2.00 0.93
N HIS A 46 -9.81 0.90 1.39
CA HIS A 46 -10.61 0.04 0.54
C HIS A 46 -12.06 0.01 1.02
N PHE A 47 -12.98 0.24 0.08
CA PHE A 47 -14.42 0.29 0.35
C PHE A 47 -15.19 -0.61 -0.61
N SER A 48 -16.36 -1.10 -0.22
CA SER A 48 -17.31 -1.68 -1.17
C SER A 48 -17.89 -0.60 -2.08
N ILE A 49 -18.07 -0.92 -3.37
CA ILE A 49 -18.69 -0.03 -4.37
C ILE A 49 -20.09 0.39 -3.92
N THR A 50 -20.84 -0.52 -3.30
CA THR A 50 -22.23 -0.27 -2.85
C THR A 50 -22.33 0.78 -1.76
N ARG A 51 -21.22 1.15 -1.13
CA ARG A 51 -21.18 2.19 -0.10
C ARG A 51 -21.33 3.61 -0.66
N PHE A 52 -21.15 3.79 -1.96
CA PHE A 52 -21.13 5.09 -2.63
C PHE A 52 -22.44 5.43 -3.31
N SER A 53 -22.65 6.72 -3.57
CA SER A 53 -23.82 7.22 -4.28
C SER A 53 -23.96 6.58 -5.69
N PRO A 54 -25.18 6.56 -6.28
CA PRO A 54 -25.36 6.04 -7.64
C PRO A 54 -24.45 6.72 -8.68
N ASP A 55 -24.23 8.03 -8.56
CA ASP A 55 -23.35 8.81 -9.44
C ASP A 55 -21.89 8.36 -9.32
N ASP A 56 -21.42 8.12 -8.11
CA ASP A 56 -20.05 7.62 -7.89
C ASP A 56 -19.91 6.17 -8.37
N GLN A 57 -20.93 5.33 -8.20
CA GLN A 57 -20.93 3.99 -8.76
C GLN A 57 -20.89 4.02 -10.30
N ALA A 58 -21.61 4.95 -10.95
CA ALA A 58 -21.55 5.13 -12.39
C ALA A 58 -20.16 5.59 -12.85
N TYR A 59 -19.54 6.53 -12.13
CA TYR A 59 -18.15 6.93 -12.37
C TYR A 59 -17.16 5.78 -12.23
N ILE A 60 -17.28 4.92 -11.21
CA ILE A 60 -16.43 3.73 -11.03
C ILE A 60 -16.60 2.79 -12.25
N LYS A 61 -17.80 2.53 -12.71
CA LYS A 61 -18.06 1.72 -13.90
C LYS A 61 -17.40 2.30 -15.16
N GLN A 62 -17.45 3.61 -15.35
CA GLN A 62 -16.77 4.30 -16.46
C GLN A 62 -15.25 4.20 -16.30
N TRP A 63 -14.72 4.40 -15.09
CA TRP A 63 -13.30 4.29 -14.78
C TRP A 63 -12.72 2.92 -15.14
N MET A 64 -13.46 1.83 -14.87
CA MET A 64 -13.06 0.45 -15.21
C MET A 64 -12.98 0.19 -16.72
N ARG A 65 -13.71 0.93 -17.53
CA ARG A 65 -13.70 0.75 -19.01
C ARG A 65 -12.44 1.33 -19.66
N VAL A 66 -11.73 2.22 -18.97
CA VAL A 66 -10.54 2.88 -19.51
C VAL A 66 -9.30 2.06 -19.14
N PRO A 67 -8.51 1.58 -20.12
CA PRO A 67 -7.26 0.87 -19.84
C PRO A 67 -6.29 1.71 -19.02
N ARG A 68 -5.72 1.13 -17.97
CA ARG A 68 -4.85 1.84 -17.05
C ARG A 68 -3.49 1.17 -16.87
N CYS A 69 -2.50 1.99 -16.59
CA CYS A 69 -1.15 1.54 -16.29
C CYS A 69 -1.10 0.82 -14.94
N ALA A 70 -0.67 -0.42 -14.92
CA ALA A 70 -0.56 -1.22 -13.70
C ALA A 70 0.50 -0.72 -12.70
N ALA A 71 1.34 0.25 -13.08
CA ALA A 71 2.36 0.82 -12.20
C ALA A 71 1.94 2.16 -11.59
N CYS A 72 1.20 3.01 -12.30
CA CYS A 72 0.85 4.37 -11.85
C CYS A 72 -0.65 4.66 -11.87
N SER A 73 -1.50 3.69 -12.26
CA SER A 73 -2.96 3.80 -12.42
C SER A 73 -3.44 4.87 -13.40
N GLY A 74 -2.53 5.60 -14.06
CA GLY A 74 -2.84 6.59 -15.09
C GLY A 74 -3.39 5.93 -16.35
N THR A 75 -4.24 6.67 -17.09
CA THR A 75 -4.82 6.23 -18.35
C THR A 75 -3.76 5.87 -19.38
N LEU A 76 -3.87 4.69 -19.99
CA LEU A 76 -2.96 4.26 -21.05
C LEU A 76 -3.31 4.96 -22.35
N GLY A 77 -2.30 5.59 -22.97
CA GLY A 77 -2.36 6.09 -24.34
C GLY A 77 -2.00 5.01 -25.37
N THR A 78 -1.84 5.44 -26.62
CA THR A 78 -1.48 4.56 -27.74
C THR A 78 -0.12 3.86 -27.58
N ARG A 79 0.80 4.46 -26.83
CA ARG A 79 2.13 3.89 -26.51
C ARG A 79 2.09 3.21 -25.17
N SER A 80 1.74 1.93 -25.16
CA SER A 80 1.76 1.11 -23.94
C SER A 80 2.52 -0.20 -24.21
N THR A 81 3.07 -0.78 -23.15
CA THR A 81 3.75 -2.07 -23.15
C THR A 81 2.92 -3.07 -22.36
N LYS A 82 2.64 -4.22 -22.96
CA LYS A 82 1.93 -5.32 -22.30
C LYS A 82 2.94 -6.33 -21.72
N ALA A 83 2.75 -6.72 -20.47
CA ALA A 83 3.55 -7.76 -19.82
C ALA A 83 2.63 -8.68 -19.01
N GLY A 84 2.46 -9.92 -19.48
CA GLY A 84 1.43 -10.82 -18.98
C GLY A 84 0.04 -10.22 -19.18
N ASN A 85 -0.77 -10.23 -18.13
CA ASN A 85 -2.13 -9.68 -18.13
C ASN A 85 -2.18 -8.17 -17.80
N ALA A 86 -1.04 -7.50 -17.64
CA ALA A 86 -0.98 -6.10 -17.26
C ALA A 86 -0.40 -5.23 -18.38
N SER A 87 -0.90 -4.00 -18.46
CA SER A 87 -0.42 -2.99 -19.41
C SER A 87 0.22 -1.82 -18.68
N TYR A 88 1.24 -1.22 -19.26
CA TYR A 88 2.05 -0.18 -18.64
C TYR A 88 2.34 0.94 -19.64
N HIS A 89 2.48 2.18 -19.17
CA HIS A 89 3.21 3.16 -19.96
C HIS A 89 4.63 2.66 -20.18
N THR A 90 5.18 2.90 -21.36
CA THR A 90 6.58 2.51 -21.66
C THR A 90 7.56 3.09 -20.63
N ALA A 91 7.33 4.34 -20.18
CA ALA A 91 8.14 4.98 -19.16
C ALA A 91 7.97 4.38 -17.75
N CYS A 92 6.86 3.70 -17.47
CA CYS A 92 6.59 3.03 -16.19
C CYS A 92 7.11 1.59 -16.17
N PHE A 93 7.30 0.96 -17.34
CA PHE A 93 7.79 -0.41 -17.47
C PHE A 93 9.32 -0.45 -17.45
N ARG A 94 9.91 -0.11 -16.31
CA ARG A 94 11.35 0.02 -16.10
C ARG A 94 11.83 -0.51 -14.76
N CYS A 95 13.08 -0.95 -14.73
CA CYS A 95 13.75 -1.39 -13.52
C CYS A 95 13.98 -0.22 -12.54
N MET A 96 13.60 -0.39 -11.28
CA MET A 96 13.79 0.64 -10.24
C MET A 96 15.26 0.87 -9.87
N VAL A 97 16.15 -0.07 -10.19
CA VAL A 97 17.59 0.01 -9.89
C VAL A 97 18.34 0.73 -11.01
N CYS A 98 18.33 0.17 -12.24
CA CYS A 98 19.11 0.73 -13.36
C CYS A 98 18.32 1.73 -14.21
N ARG A 99 17.02 1.91 -14.00
CA ARG A 99 16.13 2.80 -14.75
C ARG A 99 15.92 2.45 -16.23
N LYS A 100 16.53 1.39 -16.73
CA LYS A 100 16.32 0.89 -18.09
C LYS A 100 14.96 0.19 -18.19
N ASN A 101 14.32 0.30 -19.35
CA ASN A 101 13.10 -0.43 -19.67
C ASN A 101 13.39 -1.93 -19.76
N PHE A 102 12.37 -2.73 -19.47
CA PHE A 102 12.44 -4.18 -19.73
C PHE A 102 12.26 -4.43 -21.23
N GLY A 103 13.25 -5.06 -21.83
CA GLY A 103 13.22 -5.52 -23.23
C GLY A 103 12.70 -6.95 -23.35
N PRO A 104 12.50 -7.42 -24.59
CA PRO A 104 12.18 -8.81 -24.86
C PRO A 104 13.20 -9.75 -24.20
N GLY A 105 12.71 -10.82 -23.53
CA GLY A 105 13.57 -11.78 -22.84
C GLY A 105 14.08 -11.35 -21.46
N ASN A 106 13.93 -10.09 -21.07
CA ASN A 106 14.32 -9.68 -19.71
C ASN A 106 13.42 -10.33 -18.66
N ARG A 107 14.05 -10.98 -17.68
CA ARG A 107 13.38 -11.52 -16.50
C ARG A 107 13.31 -10.43 -15.43
N PHE A 108 12.16 -10.25 -14.82
CA PHE A 108 11.96 -9.26 -13.75
C PHE A 108 11.10 -9.80 -12.61
N ARG A 109 11.24 -9.19 -11.45
CA ARG A 109 10.36 -9.36 -10.29
C ARG A 109 9.50 -8.12 -10.13
N LYS A 110 8.28 -8.32 -9.69
CA LYS A 110 7.30 -7.26 -9.40
C LYS A 110 6.75 -7.47 -7.99
N ASP A 111 6.52 -6.38 -7.27
CA ASP A 111 5.75 -6.39 -6.02
C ASP A 111 4.30 -5.98 -6.25
N GLY A 112 3.49 -6.02 -5.19
CA GLY A 112 2.08 -5.57 -5.21
C GLY A 112 1.91 -4.04 -5.29
N TRP A 113 3.01 -3.27 -5.20
CA TRP A 113 3.02 -1.82 -5.18
C TRP A 113 3.46 -1.19 -6.50
N GLY A 114 3.59 -2.00 -7.54
CA GLY A 114 4.04 -1.57 -8.87
C GLY A 114 5.57 -1.44 -9.00
N GLY A 115 6.33 -1.78 -7.96
CA GLY A 115 7.80 -1.84 -8.02
C GLY A 115 8.27 -2.99 -8.90
N MET A 116 9.19 -2.71 -9.84
CA MET A 116 9.74 -3.72 -10.75
C MET A 116 11.26 -3.65 -10.80
N VAL A 117 11.91 -4.81 -10.85
CA VAL A 117 13.37 -4.91 -10.86
C VAL A 117 13.82 -6.09 -11.74
N HIS A 118 14.87 -5.89 -12.53
CA HIS A 118 15.52 -7.02 -13.23
C HIS A 118 15.98 -8.06 -12.21
N VAL A 119 15.92 -9.34 -12.56
CA VAL A 119 16.31 -10.43 -11.64
C VAL A 119 17.77 -10.28 -11.20
N GLU A 120 18.67 -9.89 -12.10
CA GLU A 120 20.09 -9.64 -11.82
C GLU A 120 20.33 -8.46 -10.86
N HIS A 121 19.39 -7.52 -10.73
CA HIS A 121 19.50 -6.40 -9.80
C HIS A 121 18.77 -6.64 -8.49
N PHE A 122 18.13 -7.80 -8.30
CA PHE A 122 17.33 -8.06 -7.11
C PHE A 122 18.15 -8.01 -5.81
N SER A 123 19.41 -8.44 -5.83
CA SER A 123 20.34 -8.34 -4.70
C SER A 123 20.61 -6.91 -4.24
N GLN A 124 20.46 -5.92 -5.14
CA GLN A 124 20.60 -4.49 -4.84
C GLN A 124 19.33 -3.87 -4.25
N THR A 125 18.29 -4.67 -4.04
CA THR A 125 17.03 -4.22 -3.45
C THR A 125 16.82 -4.82 -2.07
N GLY A 126 16.03 -4.12 -1.24
CA GLY A 126 15.46 -4.62 0.00
C GLY A 126 14.00 -5.03 -0.23
N LEU A 127 13.54 -6.01 0.54
CA LEU A 127 12.14 -6.38 0.66
C LEU A 127 11.63 -5.92 2.03
N CYS A 128 10.59 -5.10 2.03
CA CYS A 128 10.00 -4.62 3.28
C CYS A 128 9.37 -5.78 4.06
N GLY A 129 9.80 -6.01 5.29
CA GLY A 129 9.25 -7.05 6.16
C GLY A 129 7.80 -6.80 6.60
N THR A 130 7.29 -5.57 6.42
CA THR A 130 5.92 -5.20 6.80
C THR A 130 4.94 -5.32 5.64
N CYS A 131 5.28 -4.74 4.47
CA CYS A 131 4.34 -4.64 3.34
C CYS A 131 4.81 -5.35 2.08
N SER A 132 5.96 -6.04 2.12
CA SER A 132 6.56 -6.76 1.00
C SER A 132 6.90 -5.89 -0.23
N ARG A 133 7.01 -4.56 -0.05
CA ARG A 133 7.45 -3.65 -1.11
C ARG A 133 8.93 -3.85 -1.40
N ILE A 134 9.29 -3.91 -2.67
CA ILE A 134 10.68 -3.89 -3.15
C ILE A 134 11.15 -2.43 -3.18
N PHE A 135 12.35 -2.16 -2.68
CA PHE A 135 12.95 -0.82 -2.72
C PHE A 135 14.47 -0.90 -2.95
N PRO A 136 15.09 0.10 -3.63
CA PRO A 136 16.55 0.11 -3.86
C PRO A 136 17.29 0.37 -2.55
N LYS A 137 18.23 -0.51 -2.16
CA LYS A 137 19.04 -0.37 -0.93
C LYS A 137 19.87 0.92 -0.93
N ARG A 138 20.33 1.38 -2.10
CA ARG A 138 21.12 2.61 -2.24
C ARG A 138 20.42 3.88 -1.78
N ASN A 139 19.08 3.86 -1.73
CA ASN A 139 18.26 5.00 -1.32
C ASN A 139 17.73 4.80 0.12
N ALA A 140 18.10 3.71 0.78
CA ALA A 140 17.64 3.40 2.11
C ALA A 140 18.51 4.09 3.18
N THR A 141 17.88 4.57 4.24
CA THR A 141 18.57 5.14 5.42
C THR A 141 18.90 4.02 6.40
N LYS A 142 19.77 4.30 7.38
CA LYS A 142 20.17 3.32 8.41
C LYS A 142 18.97 2.81 9.21
N GLU A 143 18.01 3.68 9.47
CA GLU A 143 16.80 3.37 10.25
C GLU A 143 15.89 2.35 9.54
N GLN A 144 16.08 2.13 8.25
CA GLN A 144 15.36 1.12 7.48
C GLN A 144 15.90 -0.31 7.68
N PHE A 145 17.04 -0.47 8.35
CA PHE A 145 17.67 -1.76 8.61
C PHE A 145 17.62 -2.07 10.09
N PHE A 146 16.98 -3.17 10.45
CA PHE A 146 16.88 -3.63 11.83
C PHE A 146 18.04 -4.57 12.17
N ALA A 147 18.42 -4.62 13.46
CA ALA A 147 19.49 -5.47 13.95
C ALA A 147 19.26 -6.98 13.72
N ASP A 148 18.02 -7.38 13.54
CA ASP A 148 17.62 -8.76 13.24
C ASP A 148 17.66 -9.10 11.74
N GLY A 149 18.17 -8.20 10.91
CA GLY A 149 18.31 -8.39 9.46
C GLY A 149 17.07 -8.03 8.63
N ARG A 150 15.96 -7.68 9.29
CA ARG A 150 14.79 -7.19 8.56
C ARG A 150 15.06 -5.79 8.00
N MET A 151 14.32 -5.48 6.93
CA MET A 151 14.34 -4.15 6.33
C MET A 151 12.92 -3.61 6.25
N THR A 152 12.75 -2.30 6.32
CA THR A 152 11.46 -1.63 6.12
C THR A 152 11.57 -0.57 5.04
N CYS A 153 10.51 -0.38 4.24
CA CYS A 153 10.48 0.69 3.24
C CYS A 153 10.21 2.05 3.91
N GLY A 154 10.53 3.16 3.21
CA GLY A 154 10.33 4.51 3.75
C GLY A 154 8.90 4.79 4.24
N PRO A 155 7.83 4.46 3.47
CA PRO A 155 6.46 4.60 3.97
C PRO A 155 6.19 3.84 5.27
N CYS A 156 6.57 2.55 5.35
CA CYS A 156 6.38 1.78 6.58
C CYS A 156 7.21 2.29 7.75
N LEU A 157 8.41 2.83 7.50
CA LEU A 157 9.22 3.47 8.54
C LEU A 157 8.52 4.73 9.07
N LYS A 158 7.98 5.55 8.18
CA LYS A 158 7.29 6.78 8.54
C LYS A 158 6.02 6.54 9.34
N ASP A 159 5.23 5.54 8.94
CA ASP A 159 3.91 5.25 9.54
C ASP A 159 4.00 4.19 10.65
N GLY A 160 5.17 3.60 10.87
CA GLY A 160 5.41 2.56 11.87
C GLY A 160 5.44 3.13 13.29
N ILE A 161 5.05 2.28 14.25
CA ILE A 161 5.08 2.62 15.67
C ILE A 161 6.37 2.05 16.26
N PHE A 162 7.35 2.92 16.52
CA PHE A 162 8.66 2.56 17.06
C PHE A 162 8.91 3.15 18.47
N LYS A 163 7.93 3.90 19.02
CA LYS A 163 8.01 4.52 20.34
C LYS A 163 6.80 4.15 21.17
N LEU A 164 7.01 3.89 22.46
CA LEU A 164 5.97 3.43 23.39
C LEU A 164 4.85 4.48 23.54
N ASP A 165 5.19 5.76 23.51
CA ASP A 165 4.18 6.83 23.63
C ASP A 165 3.21 6.83 22.45
N LEU A 166 3.72 6.66 21.23
CA LEU A 166 2.87 6.50 20.03
C LEU A 166 2.00 5.24 20.11
N LEU A 167 2.53 4.15 20.70
CA LEU A 167 1.74 2.93 20.88
C LEU A 167 0.55 3.18 21.81
N LYS A 168 0.73 3.92 22.92
CA LYS A 168 -0.36 4.30 23.84
C LYS A 168 -1.42 5.19 23.17
N GLU A 169 -0.99 6.15 22.35
CA GLU A 169 -1.92 6.98 21.58
C GLU A 169 -2.77 6.16 20.58
N VAL A 170 -2.13 5.21 19.90
CA VAL A 170 -2.83 4.32 18.97
C VAL A 170 -3.78 3.39 19.71
N GLU A 171 -3.36 2.83 20.85
CA GLU A 171 -4.23 2.03 21.73
C GLU A 171 -5.49 2.80 22.11
N ALA A 172 -5.36 4.03 22.59
CA ALA A 172 -6.50 4.85 22.97
C ALA A 172 -7.47 5.08 21.80
N ARG A 173 -6.94 5.33 20.58
CA ARG A 173 -7.77 5.49 19.37
C ARG A 173 -8.47 4.20 18.95
N VAL A 174 -7.77 3.07 19.04
CA VAL A 174 -8.34 1.75 18.74
C VAL A 174 -9.49 1.44 19.68
N TRP A 175 -9.29 1.64 21.00
CA TRP A 175 -10.34 1.43 21.98
C TRP A 175 -11.55 2.34 21.74
N LYS A 176 -11.33 3.59 21.41
CA LYS A 176 -12.43 4.50 21.04
C LYS A 176 -13.27 3.95 19.90
N SER A 177 -12.62 3.42 18.86
CA SER A 177 -13.32 2.84 17.70
C SER A 177 -14.02 1.52 18.04
N LEU A 178 -13.39 0.65 18.83
CA LEU A 178 -13.99 -0.62 19.26
C LEU A 178 -15.24 -0.42 20.13
N LEU A 179 -15.18 0.52 21.06
CA LEU A 179 -16.35 0.90 21.90
C LEU A 179 -17.53 1.41 21.06
N GLN A 180 -17.26 2.17 19.99
CA GLN A 180 -18.30 2.68 19.09
C GLN A 180 -19.05 1.56 18.33
N VAL A 181 -18.40 0.43 18.10
CA VAL A 181 -19.01 -0.74 17.42
C VAL A 181 -19.45 -1.83 18.39
N GLY A 182 -19.53 -1.52 19.72
CA GLY A 182 -20.11 -2.38 20.73
C GLY A 182 -19.15 -3.33 21.45
N PHE A 183 -17.83 -3.26 21.20
CA PHE A 183 -16.87 -4.03 21.98
C PHE A 183 -16.66 -3.39 23.37
N ALA A 184 -16.68 -4.20 24.42
CA ALA A 184 -16.34 -3.76 25.77
C ALA A 184 -14.83 -3.89 26.02
N LYS A 185 -14.26 -2.98 26.83
CA LYS A 185 -12.89 -3.17 27.33
C LYS A 185 -12.81 -4.41 28.22
N PRO A 186 -11.77 -5.24 28.11
CA PRO A 186 -11.56 -6.34 29.02
C PRO A 186 -11.37 -5.83 30.43
N LYS A 187 -11.80 -6.60 31.44
CA LYS A 187 -11.64 -6.25 32.86
C LYS A 187 -10.16 -6.32 33.29
N SER A 188 -9.37 -7.18 32.64
CA SER A 188 -7.93 -7.31 32.90
C SER A 188 -7.14 -6.19 32.22
N LYS A 189 -6.06 -5.77 32.85
CA LYS A 189 -5.12 -4.79 32.27
C LYS A 189 -4.44 -5.40 31.05
N ILE A 190 -4.54 -4.74 29.88
CA ILE A 190 -3.76 -5.06 28.71
C ILE A 190 -2.41 -4.37 28.82
N VAL A 191 -1.33 -5.13 28.68
CA VAL A 191 0.03 -4.64 28.62
C VAL A 191 0.48 -4.71 27.15
N LEU A 192 0.87 -3.58 26.59
CA LEU A 192 1.40 -3.47 25.25
C LEU A 192 2.90 -3.19 25.31
N GLU A 193 3.68 -3.97 24.59
CA GLU A 193 5.13 -3.83 24.51
C GLU A 193 5.59 -3.80 23.05
N LEU A 194 6.63 -3.00 22.78
CA LEU A 194 7.36 -3.06 21.52
C LEU A 194 8.54 -4.00 21.71
N VAL A 195 8.53 -5.11 20.98
CA VAL A 195 9.56 -6.15 21.09
C VAL A 195 10.20 -6.43 19.73
N ASP A 196 11.39 -6.99 19.74
CA ASP A 196 12.05 -7.49 18.54
C ASP A 196 11.39 -8.79 18.03
N GLN A 197 11.74 -9.18 16.81
CA GLN A 197 11.19 -10.38 16.18
C GLN A 197 11.49 -11.65 16.98
N LYS A 198 12.69 -11.76 17.54
CA LYS A 198 13.12 -12.94 18.32
C LYS A 198 12.24 -13.12 19.56
N THR A 199 12.01 -12.03 20.28
CA THR A 199 11.13 -12.02 21.46
C THR A 199 9.69 -12.34 21.07
N LEU A 200 9.17 -11.71 19.98
CA LEU A 200 7.81 -12.01 19.48
C LEU A 200 7.63 -13.49 19.15
N LEU A 201 8.56 -14.08 18.39
CA LEU A 201 8.51 -15.49 18.01
C LEU A 201 8.60 -16.42 19.24
N ARG A 202 9.41 -16.08 20.22
CA ARG A 202 9.50 -16.84 21.47
C ARG A 202 8.19 -16.81 22.26
N GLU A 203 7.56 -15.66 22.40
CA GLU A 203 6.26 -15.53 23.09
C GLU A 203 5.13 -16.21 22.33
N ALA A 204 5.09 -16.08 20.99
CA ALA A 204 4.14 -16.77 20.14
C ALA A 204 4.27 -18.32 20.24
N ALA A 205 5.50 -18.84 20.32
CA ALA A 205 5.75 -20.26 20.51
C ALA A 205 5.19 -20.77 21.86
N LYS A 206 5.28 -19.98 22.94
CA LYS A 206 4.67 -20.35 24.25
C LYS A 206 3.15 -20.46 24.16
N ILE A 207 2.51 -19.52 23.46
CA ILE A 207 1.05 -19.53 23.27
C ILE A 207 0.62 -20.74 22.43
N ASN A 208 1.33 -21.06 21.35
CA ASN A 208 1.06 -22.23 20.52
C ASN A 208 1.24 -23.54 21.29
N ALA A 209 2.28 -23.65 22.13
CA ALA A 209 2.55 -24.81 22.96
C ALA A 209 1.47 -25.02 24.05
N SER A 210 0.83 -23.94 24.52
CA SER A 210 -0.27 -24.01 25.50
C SER A 210 -1.63 -24.39 24.90
N GLY A 211 -1.74 -24.56 23.58
CA GLY A 211 -2.98 -24.96 22.89
C GLY A 211 -4.10 -23.91 22.93
N ASN A 212 -3.81 -22.68 23.35
CA ASN A 212 -4.80 -21.61 23.54
C ASN A 212 -5.16 -20.83 22.25
N LEU A 213 -4.55 -21.14 21.12
CA LEU A 213 -4.98 -20.65 19.81
C LEU A 213 -5.73 -21.79 19.08
N ARG A 214 -6.99 -21.99 19.43
CA ARG A 214 -7.94 -22.63 18.53
C ARG A 214 -8.49 -21.55 17.61
N GLY A 215 -7.99 -21.51 16.37
CA GLY A 215 -8.59 -20.78 15.28
C GLY A 215 -9.89 -21.42 14.82
#